data_6ea188360a4a42b821622a6b7e0ae256
#
_entry.id   6ea188360a4a42b821622a6b7e0ae256
#
_cell.length_a   1.000
_cell.length_b   1.000
_cell.length_c   1.000
_cell.angle_alpha   90.00
_cell.angle_beta   90.00
_cell.angle_gamma   90.00
#
_symmetry.space_group_name_H-M   'P 1'
#
loop_
_entity.id
_entity.type
_entity.pdbx_description
1 polymer ?
#
loop_
_entity_poly.entity_id
_entity_poly.type
_entity_poly.pdbx_seq_one_letter_code
_entity_poly.pdbx_strand_id
1 'polypeptide(L)'
;ESSKYTIFVAHMDHLGIFGKGNVMFGANDNASGVAALLTLMEYYAKEANRPEESLLFLFTDGEESNLLGSHFYVKNPLKPLEDCRYVIDLDMVGDNAQSLSYVITPSDEESFKKLCLKNGFNTLNKIDFTDYCDFYPFGMKGVPYIYLSVDGVNKDKYYHSPSDNLSTFSSSQYERLFKLVIDFVANKQSGESATALQLE
;
A
#
# COMPACT_ATOMS: atom_id res chain seq x y z
N GLU A 1 0.49 11.87 24.22
CA GLU A 1 0.70 11.43 22.84
C GLU A 1 0.34 9.95 22.76
N SER A 2 -0.40 9.55 21.71
CA SER A 2 -0.74 8.14 21.49
C SER A 2 0.53 7.34 21.25
N SER A 3 0.63 6.14 21.87
CA SER A 3 1.70 5.19 21.55
C SER A 3 1.47 4.53 20.17
N LYS A 4 0.23 4.60 19.67
CA LYS A 4 -0.17 3.95 18.41
C LYS A 4 0.44 4.65 17.19
N TYR A 5 0.68 3.85 16.16
CA TYR A 5 1.26 4.31 14.90
C TYR A 5 0.75 3.49 13.71
N THR A 6 0.84 4.07 12.53
CA THR A 6 0.51 3.39 11.26
C THR A 6 1.77 3.28 10.41
N ILE A 7 1.99 2.13 9.77
CA ILE A 7 3.08 1.90 8.82
C ILE A 7 2.55 2.04 7.40
N PHE A 8 3.25 2.82 6.59
CA PHE A 8 3.19 2.75 5.14
C PHE A 8 4.42 1.98 4.66
N VAL A 9 4.23 1.01 3.77
CA VAL A 9 5.34 0.22 3.23
C VAL A 9 5.29 0.17 1.70
N ALA A 10 6.46 0.19 1.08
CA ALA A 10 6.68 -0.09 -0.34
C ALA A 10 8.13 -0.56 -0.52
N HIS A 11 8.35 -1.55 -1.37
CA HIS A 11 9.70 -2.01 -1.67
C HIS A 11 10.40 -1.14 -2.73
N MET A 12 11.72 -1.05 -2.63
CA MET A 12 12.57 -0.25 -3.51
C MET A 12 13.36 -1.09 -4.51
N ASP A 13 13.46 -2.38 -4.26
CA ASP A 13 14.15 -3.32 -5.16
C ASP A 13 13.28 -3.72 -6.34
N HIS A 14 13.89 -4.28 -7.35
CA HIS A 14 13.29 -4.97 -8.47
C HIS A 14 14.29 -6.01 -9.00
N LEU A 15 13.94 -6.73 -10.06
CA LEU A 15 14.71 -7.87 -10.57
C LEU A 15 16.10 -7.53 -11.12
N GLY A 16 16.44 -6.25 -11.35
CA GLY A 16 17.74 -5.81 -11.77
C GLY A 16 18.07 -6.13 -13.23
N ILE A 17 19.17 -6.82 -13.48
CA ILE A 17 19.62 -7.16 -14.84
C ILE A 17 19.49 -8.67 -15.07
N PHE A 18 18.74 -9.05 -16.09
CA PHE A 18 18.47 -10.43 -16.42
C PHE A 18 19.23 -10.85 -17.71
N GLY A 19 19.86 -12.02 -17.70
CA GLY A 19 20.51 -12.60 -18.85
C GLY A 19 21.60 -11.72 -19.46
N LYS A 20 21.56 -11.47 -20.78
CA LYS A 20 22.57 -10.70 -21.52
C LYS A 20 22.35 -9.17 -21.48
N GLY A 21 21.89 -8.64 -20.35
CA GLY A 21 21.78 -7.19 -20.17
C GLY A 21 20.36 -6.61 -20.33
N ASN A 22 19.33 -7.42 -20.22
CA ASN A 22 17.97 -6.93 -20.13
C ASN A 22 17.75 -6.28 -18.76
N VAL A 23 17.61 -4.95 -18.74
CA VAL A 23 17.33 -4.20 -17.52
C VAL A 23 15.83 -4.28 -17.21
N MET A 24 15.51 -4.74 -16.01
CA MET A 24 14.18 -4.67 -15.44
C MET A 24 14.09 -3.36 -14.65
N PHE A 25 13.29 -2.40 -15.13
CA PHE A 25 13.30 -1.04 -14.59
C PHE A 25 12.42 -0.88 -13.36
N GLY A 26 11.32 -1.65 -13.24
CA GLY A 26 10.43 -1.61 -12.09
C GLY A 26 9.75 -0.25 -11.90
N ALA A 27 9.27 0.37 -12.97
CA ALA A 27 8.62 1.68 -12.87
C ALA A 27 7.27 1.59 -12.14
N ASN A 28 6.49 0.55 -12.43
CA ASN A 28 5.27 0.26 -11.70
C ASN A 28 5.56 -0.63 -10.49
N ASP A 29 6.42 -1.60 -10.64
CA ASP A 29 6.81 -2.59 -9.64
C ASP A 29 8.27 -2.38 -9.15
N ASN A 30 8.58 -1.57 -8.06
CA ASN A 30 7.57 -0.81 -7.32
C ASN A 30 8.04 0.64 -7.10
N ALA A 31 8.69 1.27 -8.10
CA ALA A 31 8.99 2.70 -8.00
C ALA A 31 7.71 3.54 -7.85
N SER A 32 6.56 3.03 -8.32
CA SER A 32 5.26 3.67 -8.15
C SER A 32 4.84 3.77 -6.69
N GLY A 33 4.96 2.68 -5.93
CA GLY A 33 4.68 2.66 -4.49
C GLY A 33 5.63 3.56 -3.71
N VAL A 34 6.93 3.52 -4.04
CA VAL A 34 7.92 4.43 -3.45
C VAL A 34 7.55 5.90 -3.68
N ALA A 35 7.18 6.27 -4.90
CA ALA A 35 6.75 7.63 -5.22
C ALA A 35 5.46 8.02 -4.48
N ALA A 36 4.53 7.08 -4.31
CA ALA A 36 3.33 7.26 -3.52
C ALA A 36 3.65 7.53 -2.05
N LEU A 37 4.55 6.74 -1.44
CA LEU A 37 4.99 6.98 -0.06
C LEU A 37 5.63 8.36 0.10
N LEU A 38 6.53 8.76 -0.79
CA LEU A 38 7.16 10.08 -0.75
C LEU A 38 6.14 11.22 -0.83
N THR A 39 5.11 11.07 -1.67
CA THR A 39 4.03 12.06 -1.80
C THR A 39 3.17 12.13 -0.53
N LEU A 40 2.87 10.98 0.09
CA LEU A 40 2.17 10.93 1.38
C LEU A 40 3.00 11.56 2.50
N MET A 41 4.32 11.32 2.52
CA MET A 41 5.24 11.99 3.46
C MET A 41 5.15 13.52 3.32
N GLU A 42 5.23 14.03 2.09
CA GLU A 42 5.10 15.47 1.83
C GLU A 42 3.74 16.02 2.29
N TYR A 43 2.66 15.28 2.04
CA TYR A 43 1.32 15.67 2.46
C TYR A 43 1.21 15.76 3.99
N TYR A 44 1.63 14.72 4.73
CA TYR A 44 1.52 14.67 6.18
C TYR A 44 2.56 15.51 6.92
N ALA A 45 3.65 15.92 6.26
CA ALA A 45 4.62 16.86 6.82
C ALA A 45 4.05 18.27 7.00
N LYS A 46 2.99 18.63 6.27
CA LYS A 46 2.32 19.92 6.42
C LYS A 46 1.53 19.95 7.73
N GLU A 47 1.68 20.99 8.53
CA GLU A 47 1.04 21.10 9.85
C GLU A 47 -0.49 20.91 9.78
N ALA A 48 -1.14 21.47 8.76
CA ALA A 48 -2.58 21.35 8.54
C ALA A 48 -3.06 19.90 8.27
N ASN A 49 -2.16 19.00 7.88
CA ASN A 49 -2.47 17.62 7.53
C ASN A 49 -1.88 16.62 8.53
N ARG A 50 -1.28 17.12 9.61
CA ARG A 50 -0.62 16.26 10.61
C ARG A 50 -1.63 15.33 11.27
N PRO A 51 -1.41 14.02 11.24
CA PRO A 51 -2.31 13.06 11.88
C PRO A 51 -2.16 13.07 13.40
N GLU A 52 -3.15 12.53 14.10
CA GLU A 52 -3.13 12.41 15.57
C GLU A 52 -2.10 11.39 16.07
N GLU A 53 -1.81 10.38 15.26
CA GLU A 53 -0.87 9.31 15.58
C GLU A 53 0.38 9.40 14.69
N SER A 54 1.47 8.79 15.16
CA SER A 54 2.71 8.73 14.38
C SER A 54 2.50 7.91 13.10
N LEU A 55 3.10 8.38 12.00
CA LEU A 55 3.23 7.61 10.78
C LEU A 55 4.69 7.18 10.61
N LEU A 56 4.88 5.93 10.22
CA LEU A 56 6.17 5.37 9.88
C LEU A 56 6.15 4.99 8.40
N PHE A 57 7.11 5.50 7.65
CA PHE A 57 7.28 5.18 6.24
C PHE A 57 8.45 4.21 6.10
N LEU A 58 8.16 3.00 5.68
CA LEU A 58 9.10 1.90 5.57
C LEU A 58 9.37 1.60 4.09
N PHE A 59 10.59 1.87 3.68
CA PHE A 59 11.09 1.51 2.36
C PHE A 59 11.87 0.20 2.50
N THR A 60 11.33 -0.88 1.98
CA THR A 60 11.91 -2.21 2.08
C THR A 60 12.85 -2.52 0.91
N ASP A 61 13.71 -3.50 1.10
CA ASP A 61 14.58 -4.07 0.08
C ASP A 61 14.47 -5.60 0.12
N GLY A 62 14.60 -6.24 -1.04
CA GLY A 62 14.53 -7.69 -1.13
C GLY A 62 13.10 -8.25 -1.03
N GLU A 63 12.10 -7.51 -1.45
CA GLU A 63 10.72 -8.00 -1.63
C GLU A 63 10.71 -9.13 -2.65
N GLU A 64 11.32 -8.89 -3.82
CA GLU A 64 11.50 -9.81 -4.93
C GLU A 64 12.33 -11.07 -4.56
N SER A 65 12.95 -11.04 -3.40
CA SER A 65 13.75 -12.13 -2.81
C SER A 65 13.08 -12.72 -1.56
N ASN A 66 11.78 -12.92 -1.61
CA ASN A 66 10.95 -13.46 -0.53
C ASN A 66 10.81 -12.51 0.67
N LEU A 67 10.48 -11.26 0.44
CA LEU A 67 10.10 -10.29 1.47
C LEU A 67 11.18 -10.07 2.54
N LEU A 68 12.47 -10.07 2.16
CA LEU A 68 13.57 -10.04 3.12
C LEU A 68 13.48 -8.84 4.06
N GLY A 69 13.20 -7.64 3.52
CA GLY A 69 13.13 -6.39 4.28
C GLY A 69 11.98 -6.38 5.29
N SER A 70 10.79 -6.73 4.88
CA SER A 70 9.62 -6.77 5.76
C SER A 70 9.72 -7.88 6.81
N HIS A 71 10.27 -9.05 6.45
CA HIS A 71 10.59 -10.11 7.42
C HIS A 71 11.64 -9.66 8.44
N PHE A 72 12.68 -8.93 8.00
CA PHE A 72 13.69 -8.39 8.90
C PHE A 72 13.08 -7.36 9.85
N TYR A 73 12.26 -6.42 9.33
CA TYR A 73 11.61 -5.41 10.14
C TYR A 73 10.72 -6.02 11.23
N VAL A 74 9.89 -6.99 10.86
CA VAL A 74 8.96 -7.66 11.80
C VAL A 74 9.70 -8.42 12.93
N LYS A 75 10.94 -8.89 12.66
CA LYS A 75 11.80 -9.50 13.69
C LYS A 75 12.51 -8.46 14.55
N ASN A 76 12.76 -7.26 14.03
CA ASN A 76 13.54 -6.20 14.66
C ASN A 76 12.81 -4.84 14.56
N PRO A 77 11.57 -4.72 15.04
CA PRO A 77 10.78 -3.52 14.83
C PRO A 77 11.32 -2.33 15.63
N LEU A 78 11.28 -1.13 15.02
CA LEU A 78 11.67 0.11 15.69
C LEU A 78 10.72 0.51 16.83
N LYS A 79 9.47 0.07 16.75
CA LYS A 79 8.42 0.25 17.76
C LYS A 79 7.68 -1.07 17.96
N PRO A 80 7.11 -1.35 19.14
CA PRO A 80 6.35 -2.58 19.37
C PRO A 80 5.24 -2.78 18.34
N LEU A 81 5.18 -3.97 17.73
CA LEU A 81 4.16 -4.26 16.70
C LEU A 81 2.74 -4.25 17.25
N GLU A 82 2.55 -4.53 18.54
CA GLU A 82 1.27 -4.43 19.24
C GLU A 82 0.72 -2.98 19.31
N ASP A 83 1.59 -2.00 19.10
CA ASP A 83 1.20 -0.60 18.98
C ASP A 83 0.95 -0.17 17.53
N CYS A 84 1.28 -1.01 16.56
CA CYS A 84 0.97 -0.76 15.16
C CYS A 84 -0.53 -0.91 14.93
N ARG A 85 -1.20 0.18 14.58
CA ARG A 85 -2.63 0.19 14.29
C ARG A 85 -2.95 -0.48 12.96
N TYR A 86 -2.10 -0.22 11.97
CA TYR A 86 -2.32 -0.70 10.60
C TYR A 86 -1.03 -0.67 9.78
N VAL A 87 -0.89 -1.63 8.88
CA VAL A 87 0.11 -1.61 7.80
C VAL A 87 -0.60 -1.35 6.49
N ILE A 88 -0.16 -0.35 5.75
CA ILE A 88 -0.67 0.05 4.44
C ILE A 88 0.44 -0.18 3.42
N ASP A 89 0.26 -1.19 2.61
CA ASP A 89 1.20 -1.63 1.57
C ASP A 89 0.75 -1.09 0.22
N LEU A 90 1.61 -0.30 -0.43
CA LEU A 90 1.35 0.29 -1.73
C LEU A 90 2.31 -0.31 -2.75
N ASP A 91 1.75 -1.14 -3.61
CA ASP A 91 2.54 -1.85 -4.59
C ASP A 91 1.85 -1.87 -5.95
N MET A 92 2.62 -1.54 -7.01
CA MET A 92 2.11 -1.44 -8.38
C MET A 92 0.92 -0.47 -8.50
N VAL A 93 1.09 0.76 -8.05
CA VAL A 93 0.03 1.79 -8.05
C VAL A 93 0.12 2.77 -9.23
N GLY A 94 1.03 2.55 -10.14
CA GLY A 94 1.36 3.42 -11.29
C GLY A 94 0.69 3.01 -12.61
N ASP A 95 -0.54 2.52 -12.59
CA ASP A 95 -1.32 2.15 -13.78
C ASP A 95 -2.49 3.13 -14.00
N ASN A 96 -3.03 3.14 -15.21
CA ASN A 96 -4.21 3.92 -15.59
C ASN A 96 -5.53 3.13 -15.43
N ALA A 97 -5.48 1.93 -14.89
CA ALA A 97 -6.63 1.08 -14.66
C ALA A 97 -7.66 1.75 -13.75
N GLN A 98 -8.95 1.50 -14.03
CA GLN A 98 -10.03 2.01 -13.18
C GLN A 98 -10.37 1.07 -12.02
N SER A 99 -9.69 -0.08 -11.93
CA SER A 99 -9.85 -1.08 -10.89
C SER A 99 -8.80 -0.91 -9.79
N LEU A 100 -9.19 -1.27 -8.58
CA LEU A 100 -8.33 -1.35 -7.42
C LEU A 100 -8.31 -2.79 -6.92
N SER A 101 -7.14 -3.38 -6.89
CA SER A 101 -6.91 -4.68 -6.26
C SER A 101 -6.49 -4.48 -4.81
N TYR A 102 -6.97 -5.33 -3.92
CA TYR A 102 -6.71 -5.19 -2.50
C TYR A 102 -6.70 -6.51 -1.74
N VAL A 103 -5.91 -6.54 -0.69
CA VAL A 103 -6.01 -7.49 0.42
C VAL A 103 -6.25 -6.67 1.69
N ILE A 104 -7.11 -7.10 2.58
CA ILE A 104 -7.42 -6.35 3.80
C ILE A 104 -7.78 -7.27 4.97
N THR A 105 -7.49 -6.82 6.17
CA THR A 105 -8.01 -7.46 7.39
C THR A 105 -9.53 -7.66 7.29
N PRO A 106 -10.06 -8.87 7.47
CA PRO A 106 -11.45 -9.19 7.14
C PRO A 106 -12.50 -8.32 7.85
N SER A 107 -12.24 -7.90 9.09
CA SER A 107 -13.16 -7.04 9.85
C SER A 107 -13.39 -5.66 9.23
N ASP A 108 -12.49 -5.21 8.37
CA ASP A 108 -12.47 -3.88 7.82
C ASP A 108 -13.00 -3.80 6.37
N GLU A 109 -13.24 -4.94 5.75
CA GLU A 109 -13.53 -5.05 4.32
C GLU A 109 -14.76 -4.23 3.90
N GLU A 110 -15.86 -4.33 4.64
CA GLU A 110 -17.11 -3.65 4.27
C GLU A 110 -17.01 -2.13 4.39
N SER A 111 -16.33 -1.63 5.42
CA SER A 111 -16.07 -0.20 5.57
C SER A 111 -15.14 0.32 4.48
N PHE A 112 -14.12 -0.46 4.14
CA PHE A 112 -13.18 -0.14 3.07
C PHE A 112 -13.86 -0.07 1.69
N LYS A 113 -14.72 -1.03 1.35
CA LYS A 113 -15.48 -1.00 0.08
C LYS A 113 -16.32 0.26 -0.06
N LYS A 114 -16.99 0.69 1.02
CA LYS A 114 -17.75 1.96 1.02
C LYS A 114 -16.83 3.14 0.76
N LEU A 115 -15.65 3.14 1.36
CA LEU A 115 -14.65 4.18 1.19
C LEU A 115 -14.10 4.23 -0.24
N CYS A 116 -13.86 3.06 -0.85
CA CYS A 116 -13.46 2.95 -2.26
C CYS A 116 -14.51 3.58 -3.18
N LEU A 117 -15.78 3.24 -3.02
CA LEU A 117 -16.87 3.81 -3.81
C LEU A 117 -16.96 5.33 -3.66
N LYS A 118 -16.86 5.85 -2.42
CA LYS A 118 -16.81 7.30 -2.13
C LYS A 118 -15.68 7.99 -2.88
N ASN A 119 -14.54 7.31 -3.04
CA ASN A 119 -13.36 7.85 -3.71
C ASN A 119 -13.29 7.48 -5.20
N GLY A 120 -14.37 6.97 -5.78
CA GLY A 120 -14.51 6.74 -7.23
C GLY A 120 -13.91 5.44 -7.75
N PHE A 121 -13.54 4.49 -6.87
CA PHE A 121 -13.18 3.14 -7.27
C PHE A 121 -14.43 2.26 -7.30
N ASN A 122 -14.95 2.01 -8.49
CA ASN A 122 -16.19 1.24 -8.69
C ASN A 122 -15.92 -0.24 -9.04
N THR A 123 -14.71 -0.57 -9.43
CA THR A 123 -14.26 -1.94 -9.72
C THR A 123 -13.23 -2.33 -8.70
N LEU A 124 -13.56 -3.31 -7.87
CA LEU A 124 -12.71 -3.76 -6.76
C LEU A 124 -12.41 -5.26 -6.96
N ASN A 125 -11.13 -5.59 -6.97
CA ASN A 125 -10.64 -6.96 -7.09
C ASN A 125 -10.05 -7.39 -5.75
N LYS A 126 -10.77 -8.21 -5.01
CA LYS A 126 -10.23 -8.81 -3.79
C LYS A 126 -9.24 -9.90 -4.16
N ILE A 127 -8.06 -9.83 -3.56
CA ILE A 127 -7.03 -10.85 -3.63
C ILE A 127 -7.02 -11.60 -2.30
N ASP A 128 -6.72 -12.90 -2.32
CA ASP A 128 -6.57 -13.69 -1.11
C ASP A 128 -5.31 -13.27 -0.34
N PHE A 129 -5.30 -13.54 0.97
CA PHE A 129 -4.11 -13.34 1.80
C PHE A 129 -2.96 -14.18 1.25
N THR A 130 -1.88 -13.54 0.84
CA THR A 130 -0.77 -14.14 0.10
C THR A 130 0.58 -13.69 0.66
N ASP A 131 1.59 -14.51 0.46
CA ASP A 131 2.98 -14.29 0.86
C ASP A 131 3.85 -13.59 -0.22
N TYR A 132 3.21 -12.86 -1.13
CA TYR A 132 3.89 -12.17 -2.24
C TYR A 132 4.08 -10.68 -2.04
N CYS A 133 3.66 -10.10 -0.90
CA CYS A 133 3.72 -8.65 -0.68
C CYS A 133 4.15 -8.33 0.75
N ASP A 134 4.70 -7.15 0.95
CA ASP A 134 5.33 -6.72 2.21
C ASP A 134 4.40 -6.67 3.43
N PHE A 135 3.09 -6.57 3.24
CA PHE A 135 2.13 -6.65 4.37
C PHE A 135 2.10 -8.01 5.04
N TYR A 136 2.46 -9.09 4.32
CA TYR A 136 2.28 -10.47 4.77
C TYR A 136 2.98 -10.78 6.10
N PRO A 137 4.28 -10.48 6.30
CA PRO A 137 4.95 -10.76 7.57
C PRO A 137 4.29 -10.07 8.76
N PHE A 138 3.72 -8.88 8.57
CA PHE A 138 2.98 -8.15 9.61
C PHE A 138 1.65 -8.84 9.92
N GLY A 139 0.89 -9.22 8.88
CA GLY A 139 -0.36 -9.95 9.04
C GLY A 139 -0.18 -11.27 9.78
N MET A 140 0.92 -11.99 9.52
CA MET A 140 1.30 -13.21 10.27
C MET A 140 1.60 -12.95 11.75
N LYS A 141 1.88 -11.71 12.15
CA LYS A 141 2.03 -11.28 13.55
C LYS A 141 0.74 -10.72 14.14
N GLY A 142 -0.36 -10.74 13.40
CA GLY A 142 -1.65 -10.23 13.86
C GLY A 142 -1.80 -8.71 13.75
N VAL A 143 -0.87 -8.02 13.08
CA VAL A 143 -1.02 -6.60 12.79
C VAL A 143 -2.10 -6.43 11.71
N PRO A 144 -3.09 -5.54 11.89
CA PRO A 144 -4.04 -5.22 10.84
C PRO A 144 -3.36 -4.65 9.60
N TYR A 145 -3.85 -5.01 8.41
CA TYR A 145 -3.18 -4.69 7.15
C TYR A 145 -4.16 -4.33 6.04
N ILE A 146 -3.65 -3.57 5.08
CA ILE A 146 -4.21 -3.38 3.75
C ILE A 146 -3.09 -3.33 2.72
N TYR A 147 -3.27 -4.06 1.64
CA TYR A 147 -2.48 -3.98 0.41
C TYR A 147 -3.35 -3.35 -0.67
N LEU A 148 -2.79 -2.43 -1.42
CA LEU A 148 -3.44 -1.73 -2.52
C LEU A 148 -2.57 -1.75 -3.77
N SER A 149 -3.18 -2.17 -4.88
CA SER A 149 -2.59 -2.10 -6.22
C SER A 149 -3.60 -1.52 -7.21
N VAL A 150 -3.13 -0.63 -8.07
CA VAL A 150 -3.92 -0.12 -9.19
C VAL A 150 -3.52 -0.94 -10.42
N ASP A 151 -4.15 -2.07 -10.60
CA ASP A 151 -3.86 -2.95 -11.71
C ASP A 151 -5.10 -3.24 -12.57
N GLY A 152 -4.91 -3.22 -13.85
CA GLY A 152 -5.92 -3.67 -14.81
C GLY A 152 -5.93 -5.18 -14.92
N VAL A 153 -6.96 -5.70 -15.61
CA VAL A 153 -7.09 -7.13 -15.96
C VAL A 153 -5.89 -7.65 -16.77
N ASN A 154 -5.06 -6.73 -17.27
CA ASN A 154 -3.86 -7.02 -18.08
C ASN A 154 -2.55 -6.66 -17.37
N LYS A 155 -2.51 -6.67 -16.04
CA LYS A 155 -1.29 -6.39 -15.27
C LYS A 155 -0.08 -7.22 -15.73
N ASP A 156 -0.33 -8.44 -16.19
CA ASP A 156 0.71 -9.39 -16.59
C ASP A 156 1.50 -8.96 -17.84
N LYS A 157 1.03 -7.92 -18.56
CA LYS A 157 1.69 -7.50 -19.80
C LYS A 157 3.08 -6.90 -19.57
N TYR A 158 3.26 -6.19 -18.46
CA TYR A 158 4.50 -5.48 -18.14
C TYR A 158 5.19 -6.03 -16.90
N TYR A 159 4.45 -6.74 -16.06
CA TYR A 159 4.93 -7.32 -14.82
C TYR A 159 6.20 -8.15 -15.07
N HIS A 160 7.23 -7.92 -14.26
CA HIS A 160 8.51 -8.61 -14.33
C HIS A 160 9.13 -8.62 -15.73
N SER A 161 9.05 -7.51 -16.44
CA SER A 161 9.56 -7.39 -17.80
C SER A 161 10.29 -6.05 -18.03
N PRO A 162 11.19 -5.97 -19.04
CA PRO A 162 11.83 -4.70 -19.43
C PRO A 162 10.84 -3.61 -19.87
N SER A 163 9.57 -3.99 -20.12
CA SER A 163 8.51 -3.06 -20.51
C SER A 163 7.87 -2.36 -19.32
N ASP A 164 8.16 -2.79 -18.08
CA ASP A 164 7.81 -2.01 -16.89
C ASP A 164 8.79 -0.85 -16.73
N ASN A 165 8.52 0.24 -17.44
CA ASN A 165 9.37 1.43 -17.49
C ASN A 165 8.51 2.70 -17.56
N LEU A 166 9.15 3.87 -17.53
CA LEU A 166 8.44 5.15 -17.51
C LEU A 166 7.47 5.39 -18.69
N SER A 167 7.61 4.68 -19.83
CA SER A 167 6.69 4.83 -20.95
C SER A 167 5.35 4.13 -20.72
N THR A 168 5.28 3.20 -19.80
CA THR A 168 4.06 2.45 -19.41
C THR A 168 3.49 2.93 -18.09
N PHE A 169 4.27 3.69 -17.31
CA PHE A 169 3.86 4.28 -16.05
C PHE A 169 2.76 5.33 -16.23
N SER A 170 1.79 5.36 -15.33
CA SER A 170 0.76 6.38 -15.26
C SER A 170 0.42 6.76 -13.83
N SER A 171 0.42 8.05 -13.55
CA SER A 171 -0.05 8.62 -12.27
C SER A 171 -1.54 9.02 -12.28
N SER A 172 -2.29 8.63 -13.31
CA SER A 172 -3.68 9.09 -13.50
C SER A 172 -4.63 8.72 -12.37
N GLN A 173 -4.32 7.68 -11.60
CA GLN A 173 -5.12 7.22 -10.48
C GLN A 173 -4.61 7.73 -9.12
N TYR A 174 -3.44 8.37 -9.06
CA TYR A 174 -2.81 8.78 -7.79
C TYR A 174 -3.69 9.70 -6.97
N GLU A 175 -4.35 10.68 -7.57
CA GLU A 175 -5.22 11.60 -6.84
C GLU A 175 -6.33 10.85 -6.07
N ARG A 176 -6.99 9.90 -6.74
CA ARG A 176 -8.02 9.06 -6.11
C ARG A 176 -7.46 8.12 -5.05
N LEU A 177 -6.31 7.52 -5.34
CA LEU A 177 -5.63 6.62 -4.41
C LEU A 177 -5.19 7.37 -3.16
N PHE A 178 -4.57 8.54 -3.29
CA PHE A 178 -4.15 9.33 -2.14
C PHE A 178 -5.33 9.75 -1.29
N LYS A 179 -6.41 10.20 -1.91
CA LYS A 179 -7.63 10.55 -1.18
C LYS A 179 -8.21 9.35 -0.44
N LEU A 180 -8.27 8.18 -1.08
CA LEU A 180 -8.69 6.93 -0.45
C LEU A 180 -7.81 6.58 0.76
N VAL A 181 -6.50 6.64 0.61
CA VAL A 181 -5.54 6.30 1.67
C VAL A 181 -5.63 7.31 2.84
N ILE A 182 -5.74 8.60 2.56
CA ILE A 182 -5.90 9.65 3.57
C ILE A 182 -7.22 9.45 4.34
N ASP A 183 -8.33 9.23 3.64
CA ASP A 183 -9.63 8.95 4.25
C ASP A 183 -9.58 7.66 5.10
N PHE A 184 -8.86 6.64 4.63
CA PHE A 184 -8.70 5.39 5.37
C PHE A 184 -7.92 5.59 6.68
N VAL A 185 -6.81 6.31 6.63
CA VAL A 185 -6.00 6.63 7.84
C VAL A 185 -6.83 7.43 8.84
N ALA A 186 -7.54 8.47 8.37
CA ALA A 186 -8.40 9.28 9.24
C ALA A 186 -9.48 8.45 9.93
N ASN A 187 -10.16 7.55 9.19
CA ASN A 187 -11.17 6.66 9.76
C ASN A 187 -10.58 5.70 10.80
N LYS A 188 -9.36 5.20 10.59
CA LYS A 188 -8.71 4.30 11.54
C LYS A 188 -8.25 5.00 12.81
N GLN A 189 -7.86 6.26 12.73
CA GLN A 189 -7.44 7.06 13.88
C GLN A 189 -8.63 7.55 14.72
N SER A 190 -9.76 7.91 14.08
CA SER A 190 -10.97 8.35 14.78
C SER A 190 -11.69 7.26 15.57
N GLY A 191 -11.29 5.99 15.41
CA GLY A 191 -11.92 4.87 16.10
C GLY A 191 -13.31 4.53 15.56
N GLU A 192 -13.72 5.08 14.43
CA GLU A 192 -14.93 4.70 13.74
C GLU A 192 -14.80 3.28 13.16
N SER A 193 -15.01 2.30 14.03
CA SER A 193 -15.43 0.97 13.61
C SER A 193 -16.77 1.14 12.86
N ALA A 194 -16.98 0.36 11.81
CA ALA A 194 -18.11 0.44 10.86
C ALA A 194 -19.53 0.32 11.46
N THR A 195 -19.73 0.60 12.72
CA THR A 195 -21.00 0.47 13.45
C THR A 195 -21.81 1.77 13.52
N ALA A 196 -21.32 2.91 13.04
CA ALA A 196 -21.94 4.22 13.26
C ALA A 196 -22.40 4.95 11.98
N LEU A 197 -22.69 4.23 10.88
CA LEU A 197 -23.51 4.79 9.80
C LEU A 197 -24.87 4.07 9.77
N GLN A 198 -25.64 4.24 10.85
CA GLN A 198 -27.09 4.06 10.76
C GLN A 198 -27.66 5.22 9.94
N LEU A 199 -28.35 4.82 8.90
CA LEU A 199 -29.22 5.57 8.02
C LEU A 199 -30.00 6.68 8.73
N GLU A 200 -29.82 7.92 8.31
CA GLU A 200 -30.87 8.92 8.24
C GLU A 200 -31.17 9.27 6.79
#